data_535918a630f73f02aa8f91804f91c37e
#
_entry.id   535918a630f73f02aa8f91804f91c37e
#
_cell.length_a   1.000
_cell.length_b   1.000
_cell.length_c   1.000
_cell.angle_alpha   90.00
_cell.angle_beta   90.00
_cell.angle_gamma   90.00
#
_symmetry.space_group_name_H-M   'P 1'
#
loop_
_entity.id
_entity.type
_entity.pdbx_description
1 polymer ?
#
loop_
_entity_poly.entity_id
_entity_poly.type
_entity_poly.pdbx_seq_one_letter_code
_entity_poly.pdbx_strand_id
1 'polypeptide(L)'
;MKLAHLADLHLGFRQFDRQTSKGANQREVDVAEAFRRAVDDLLEQKPDLIVIAGDLFHSVRPTNAAILYCFRQLHRVRTGLPNSPIVVIAGEHDTPRSTETGSILRLYEALGVEIAVEEARRIVLPRLDCA
;
A
#
# COMPACT_ATOMS: atom_id res chain seq x y z
N MET A 1 -9.06 -1.40 20.75
CA MET A 1 -8.69 -1.08 19.35
C MET A 1 -7.75 -2.13 18.80
N LYS A 2 -8.05 -2.68 17.63
CA LYS A 2 -7.19 -3.63 16.91
C LYS A 2 -6.50 -2.86 15.76
N LEU A 3 -5.17 -2.80 15.80
CA LEU A 3 -4.35 -2.17 14.78
C LEU A 3 -3.70 -3.25 13.91
N ALA A 4 -3.79 -3.10 12.59
CA ALA A 4 -2.96 -3.84 11.64
C ALA A 4 -1.84 -2.94 11.11
N HIS A 5 -0.62 -3.43 11.17
CA HIS A 5 0.57 -2.73 10.70
C HIS A 5 1.27 -3.55 9.63
N LEU A 6 1.47 -2.94 8.47
CA LEU A 6 2.21 -3.48 7.34
C LEU A 6 3.36 -2.53 7.02
N ALA A 7 4.48 -3.04 6.52
CA ALA A 7 5.61 -2.24 6.07
C ALA A 7 6.40 -2.99 5.00
N ASP A 8 7.19 -2.28 4.21
CA ASP A 8 8.18 -2.85 3.29
C ASP A 8 7.58 -3.86 2.30
N LEU A 9 6.44 -3.51 1.71
CA LEU A 9 5.76 -4.38 0.75
C LEU A 9 6.49 -4.50 -0.59
N HIS A 10 7.18 -3.44 -1.01
CA HIS A 10 8.00 -3.40 -2.23
C HIS A 10 7.30 -3.94 -3.48
N LEU A 11 6.03 -3.57 -3.70
CA LEU A 11 5.28 -3.95 -4.89
C LEU A 11 6.04 -3.55 -6.17
N GLY A 12 6.10 -4.46 -7.14
CA GLY A 12 6.86 -4.26 -8.37
C GLY A 12 8.35 -4.62 -8.26
N PHE A 13 8.79 -5.20 -7.12
CA PHE A 13 10.15 -5.70 -6.98
C PHE A 13 10.45 -6.82 -7.97
N ARG A 14 11.54 -6.64 -8.74
CA ARG A 14 12.04 -7.62 -9.70
C ARG A 14 13.48 -7.94 -9.37
N GLN A 15 13.78 -9.23 -9.30
CA GLN A 15 15.14 -9.70 -9.09
C GLN A 15 15.33 -11.03 -9.83
N PHE A 16 16.49 -11.19 -10.44
CA PHE A 16 16.82 -12.33 -11.29
C PHE A 16 15.88 -12.48 -12.50
N ASP A 17 16.39 -13.06 -13.59
CA ASP A 17 15.64 -13.28 -14.84
C ASP A 17 14.71 -14.51 -14.78
N ARG A 18 14.34 -14.96 -13.58
CA ARG A 18 13.44 -16.08 -13.42
C ARG A 18 12.02 -15.67 -13.76
N GLN A 19 11.48 -16.27 -14.79
CA GLN A 19 10.12 -16.03 -15.25
C GLN A 19 9.17 -17.14 -14.83
N THR A 20 7.91 -16.79 -14.62
CA THR A 20 6.81 -17.75 -14.50
C THR A 20 6.48 -18.36 -15.86
N SER A 21 5.66 -19.41 -15.88
CA SER A 21 5.14 -20.01 -17.14
C SER A 21 4.39 -19.00 -18.03
N LYS A 22 3.95 -17.88 -17.49
CA LYS A 22 3.26 -16.77 -18.20
C LYS A 22 4.20 -15.60 -18.57
N GLY A 23 5.51 -15.75 -18.39
CA GLY A 23 6.51 -14.74 -18.75
C GLY A 23 6.64 -13.57 -17.76
N ALA A 24 5.97 -13.59 -16.60
CA ALA A 24 6.13 -12.59 -15.55
C ALA A 24 7.36 -12.87 -14.67
N ASN A 25 7.97 -11.82 -14.10
CA ASN A 25 9.05 -11.99 -13.15
C ASN A 25 8.56 -12.70 -11.88
N GLN A 26 9.21 -13.79 -11.50
CA GLN A 26 8.76 -14.64 -10.38
C GLN A 26 8.70 -13.86 -9.07
N ARG A 27 9.70 -13.00 -8.79
CA ARG A 27 9.73 -12.21 -7.55
C ARG A 27 8.61 -11.18 -7.47
N GLU A 28 8.29 -10.54 -8.59
CA GLU A 28 7.16 -9.61 -8.66
C GLU A 28 5.85 -10.32 -8.34
N VAL A 29 5.67 -11.53 -8.84
CA VAL A 29 4.47 -12.35 -8.57
C VAL A 29 4.43 -12.79 -7.10
N ASP A 30 5.55 -13.23 -6.53
CA ASP A 30 5.63 -13.66 -5.14
C ASP A 30 5.28 -12.52 -4.17
N VAL A 31 5.79 -11.31 -4.42
CA VAL A 31 5.51 -10.11 -3.62
C VAL A 31 4.02 -9.73 -3.73
N ALA A 32 3.47 -9.73 -4.94
CA ALA A 32 2.06 -9.45 -5.16
C ALA A 32 1.15 -10.45 -4.43
N GLU A 33 1.50 -11.73 -4.49
CA GLU A 33 0.75 -12.80 -3.80
C GLU A 33 0.85 -12.68 -2.27
N ALA A 34 2.03 -12.31 -1.72
CA ALA A 34 2.18 -12.05 -0.30
C ALA A 34 1.27 -10.89 0.16
N PHE A 35 1.21 -9.81 -0.61
CA PHE A 35 0.31 -8.70 -0.31
C PHE A 35 -1.17 -9.11 -0.40
N ARG A 36 -1.54 -9.92 -1.40
CA ARG A 36 -2.92 -10.44 -1.50
C ARG A 36 -3.31 -11.24 -0.25
N ARG A 37 -2.42 -12.12 0.24
CA ARG A 37 -2.66 -12.88 1.47
C ARG A 37 -2.80 -11.98 2.69
N ALA A 38 -1.94 -10.96 2.81
CA ALA A 38 -2.07 -9.97 3.88
C ALA A 38 -3.43 -9.25 3.82
N VAL A 39 -3.92 -8.92 2.63
CA VAL A 39 -5.26 -8.33 2.47
C VAL A 39 -6.36 -9.31 2.86
N ASP A 40 -6.24 -10.60 2.52
CA ASP A 40 -7.19 -11.62 2.95
C ASP A 40 -7.25 -11.71 4.48
N ASP A 41 -6.08 -11.70 5.14
CA ASP A 41 -5.97 -11.69 6.61
C ASP A 41 -6.60 -10.42 7.22
N LEU A 42 -6.38 -9.25 6.61
CA LEU A 42 -7.03 -8.00 7.07
C LEU A 42 -8.56 -8.12 7.03
N LEU A 43 -9.10 -8.67 5.94
CA LEU A 43 -10.55 -8.84 5.78
C LEU A 43 -11.13 -9.83 6.81
N GLU A 44 -10.38 -10.85 7.18
CA GLU A 44 -10.76 -11.82 8.20
C GLU A 44 -10.65 -11.24 9.61
N GLN A 45 -9.52 -10.59 9.92
CA GLN A 45 -9.21 -10.05 11.25
C GLN A 45 -10.03 -8.79 11.60
N LYS A 46 -10.49 -8.06 10.61
CA LYS A 46 -11.30 -6.83 10.74
C LYS A 46 -10.69 -5.84 11.75
N PRO A 47 -9.47 -5.32 11.47
CA PRO A 47 -8.85 -4.34 12.35
C PRO A 47 -9.64 -3.02 12.35
N ASP A 48 -9.54 -2.27 13.44
CA ASP A 48 -10.14 -0.94 13.57
C ASP A 48 -9.34 0.11 12.79
N LEU A 49 -8.04 -0.08 12.64
CA LEU A 49 -7.12 0.80 11.92
C LEU A 49 -6.09 -0.03 11.15
N ILE A 50 -5.77 0.40 9.93
CA ILE A 50 -4.74 -0.20 9.08
C ILE A 50 -3.67 0.84 8.80
N VAL A 51 -2.42 0.54 9.10
CA VAL A 51 -1.27 1.40 8.81
C VAL A 51 -0.31 0.65 7.88
N ILE A 52 0.08 1.30 6.78
CA ILE A 52 1.14 0.87 5.88
C ILE A 52 2.30 1.85 6.05
N ALA A 53 3.35 1.42 6.72
CA ALA A 53 4.45 2.27 7.19
C ALA A 53 5.67 2.15 6.28
N GLY A 54 5.60 2.77 5.11
CA GLY A 54 6.70 2.92 4.17
C GLY A 54 6.89 1.77 3.18
N ASP A 55 7.54 2.11 2.09
CA ASP A 55 7.96 1.25 0.99
C ASP A 55 6.85 0.33 0.45
N LEU A 56 5.69 0.94 0.16
CA LEU A 56 4.58 0.26 -0.50
C LEU A 56 5.00 -0.22 -1.90
N PHE A 57 5.73 0.62 -2.63
CA PHE A 57 6.34 0.26 -3.91
C PHE A 57 7.87 0.13 -3.79
N HIS A 58 8.45 -0.65 -4.68
CA HIS A 58 9.91 -0.80 -4.76
C HIS A 58 10.60 0.38 -5.49
N SER A 59 9.83 1.23 -6.14
CA SER A 59 10.35 2.35 -6.92
C SER A 59 9.38 3.53 -6.89
N VAL A 60 9.90 4.75 -6.92
CA VAL A 60 9.12 5.99 -7.06
C VAL A 60 8.30 6.04 -8.35
N ARG A 61 8.66 5.23 -9.34
CA ARG A 61 7.94 5.05 -10.61
C ARG A 61 7.62 3.58 -10.82
N PRO A 62 6.64 3.04 -10.08
CA PRO A 62 6.25 1.64 -10.25
C PRO A 62 5.63 1.40 -11.62
N THR A 63 5.60 0.15 -12.05
CA THR A 63 4.91 -0.24 -13.29
C THR A 63 3.40 -0.03 -13.16
N ASN A 64 2.74 0.20 -14.29
CA ASN A 64 1.27 0.29 -14.32
C ASN A 64 0.61 -0.96 -13.73
N ALA A 65 1.20 -2.13 -13.94
CA ALA A 65 0.71 -3.39 -13.37
C ALA A 65 0.75 -3.37 -11.84
N ALA A 66 1.86 -2.90 -11.24
CA ALA A 66 1.99 -2.78 -9.78
C ALA A 66 1.00 -1.74 -9.21
N ILE A 67 0.83 -0.59 -9.89
CA ILE A 67 -0.12 0.45 -9.49
C ILE A 67 -1.56 -0.09 -9.48
N LEU A 68 -1.98 -0.74 -10.58
CA LEU A 68 -3.32 -1.31 -10.70
C LEU A 68 -3.56 -2.43 -9.70
N TYR A 69 -2.54 -3.26 -9.46
CA TYR A 69 -2.62 -4.32 -8.48
C TYR A 69 -2.84 -3.78 -7.07
N CYS A 70 -2.02 -2.80 -6.66
CA CYS A 70 -2.18 -2.12 -5.39
C CYS A 70 -3.56 -1.49 -5.25
N PHE A 71 -4.03 -0.78 -6.28
CA PHE A 71 -5.35 -0.17 -6.30
C PHE A 71 -6.45 -1.20 -6.03
N ARG A 72 -6.42 -2.34 -6.72
CA ARG A 72 -7.41 -3.42 -6.54
C ARG A 72 -7.39 -3.97 -5.11
N GLN A 73 -6.22 -4.17 -4.52
CA GLN A 73 -6.12 -4.70 -3.17
C GLN A 73 -6.64 -3.68 -2.13
N LEU A 74 -6.24 -2.41 -2.22
CA LEU A 74 -6.74 -1.37 -1.34
C LEU A 74 -8.25 -1.14 -1.51
N HIS A 75 -8.76 -1.21 -2.73
CA HIS A 75 -10.20 -1.16 -2.99
C HIS A 75 -10.96 -2.33 -2.33
N ARG A 76 -10.40 -3.55 -2.36
CA ARG A 76 -10.98 -4.70 -1.64
C ARG A 76 -11.07 -4.43 -0.15
N VAL A 77 -10.00 -3.88 0.45
CA VAL A 77 -9.99 -3.52 1.88
C VAL A 77 -11.05 -2.47 2.17
N ARG A 78 -11.11 -1.39 1.39
CA ARG A 78 -12.08 -0.31 1.57
C ARG A 78 -13.54 -0.79 1.45
N THR A 79 -13.80 -1.70 0.51
CA THR A 79 -15.14 -2.27 0.31
C THR A 79 -15.51 -3.23 1.45
N GLY A 80 -14.58 -4.09 1.85
CA GLY A 80 -14.82 -5.09 2.90
C GLY A 80 -14.79 -4.51 4.33
N LEU A 81 -14.03 -3.43 4.54
CA LEU A 81 -13.85 -2.77 5.84
C LEU A 81 -14.11 -1.25 5.74
N PRO A 82 -15.33 -0.82 5.41
CA PRO A 82 -15.63 0.59 5.13
C PRO A 82 -15.42 1.51 6.34
N ASN A 83 -15.43 0.95 7.55
CA ASN A 83 -15.27 1.69 8.80
C ASN A 83 -13.82 1.72 9.32
N SER A 84 -12.92 0.96 8.72
CA SER A 84 -11.50 0.90 9.11
C SER A 84 -10.69 1.88 8.27
N PRO A 85 -10.21 2.99 8.85
CA PRO A 85 -9.32 3.89 8.13
C PRO A 85 -8.04 3.18 7.70
N ILE A 86 -7.51 3.58 6.54
CA ILE A 86 -6.22 3.14 6.04
C ILE A 86 -5.32 4.37 6.00
N VAL A 87 -4.17 4.29 6.65
CA VAL A 87 -3.13 5.31 6.65
C VAL A 87 -1.90 4.74 5.97
N VAL A 88 -1.38 5.45 4.97
CA VAL A 88 -0.14 5.09 4.27
C VAL A 88 0.89 6.18 4.48
N ILE A 89 2.06 5.80 4.93
CA ILE A 89 3.22 6.68 5.10
C ILE A 89 4.23 6.29 4.02
N ALA A 90 4.76 7.28 3.31
CA ALA A 90 5.79 7.02 2.30
C ALA A 90 7.10 6.57 2.95
N GLY A 91 7.74 5.58 2.32
CA GLY A 91 9.11 5.19 2.63
C GLY A 91 10.12 5.82 1.69
N GLU A 92 11.37 5.38 1.76
CA GLU A 92 12.45 5.87 0.90
C GLU A 92 12.16 5.60 -0.59
N HIS A 93 11.64 4.41 -0.89
CA HIS A 93 11.31 3.99 -2.25
C HIS A 93 10.03 4.63 -2.82
N ASP A 94 9.17 5.18 -1.97
CA ASP A 94 7.92 5.85 -2.38
C ASP A 94 8.07 7.37 -2.53
N THR A 95 9.17 7.94 -1.99
CA THR A 95 9.37 9.38 -1.94
C THR A 95 10.21 9.84 -3.13
N PRO A 96 9.62 10.62 -4.07
CA PRO A 96 10.37 11.14 -5.21
C PRO A 96 11.39 12.19 -4.74
N ARG A 97 12.56 12.21 -5.38
CA ARG A 97 13.63 13.21 -5.10
C ARG A 97 13.29 14.62 -5.57
N SER A 98 12.30 14.76 -6.45
CA SER A 98 11.83 16.03 -6.99
C SER A 98 10.36 16.25 -6.64
N THR A 99 10.05 17.42 -6.12
CA THR A 99 8.68 17.84 -5.80
C THR A 99 7.78 17.95 -7.03
N GLU A 100 8.37 18.19 -8.21
CA GLU A 100 7.63 18.28 -9.47
C GLU A 100 7.00 16.96 -9.89
N THR A 101 7.62 15.83 -9.53
CA THR A 101 7.13 14.49 -9.89
C THR A 101 5.89 14.10 -9.09
N GLY A 102 5.79 14.54 -7.83
CA GLY A 102 4.76 14.07 -6.90
C GLY A 102 4.90 12.58 -6.55
N SER A 103 4.25 12.14 -5.49
CA SER A 103 4.22 10.72 -5.12
C SER A 103 3.02 10.01 -5.75
N ILE A 104 3.27 8.83 -6.31
CA ILE A 104 2.21 7.94 -6.82
C ILE A 104 1.22 7.53 -5.72
N LEU A 105 1.63 7.55 -4.46
CA LEU A 105 0.77 7.20 -3.33
C LEU A 105 -0.47 8.09 -3.25
N ARG A 106 -0.38 9.35 -3.69
CA ARG A 106 -1.52 10.29 -3.69
C ARG A 106 -2.69 9.81 -4.55
N LEU A 107 -2.45 8.90 -5.52
CA LEU A 107 -3.53 8.27 -6.29
C LEU A 107 -4.56 7.58 -5.38
N TYR A 108 -4.10 7.01 -4.27
CA TYR A 108 -4.96 6.22 -3.38
C TYR A 108 -5.82 7.08 -2.44
N GLU A 109 -5.58 8.39 -2.38
CA GLU A 109 -6.51 9.34 -1.73
C GLU A 109 -7.91 9.26 -2.36
N ALA A 110 -7.99 8.93 -3.65
CA ALA A 110 -9.26 8.70 -4.35
C ALA A 110 -10.08 7.51 -3.77
N LEU A 111 -9.43 6.57 -3.06
CA LEU A 111 -10.07 5.48 -2.34
C LEU A 111 -10.41 5.83 -0.88
N GLY A 112 -10.17 7.07 -0.46
CA GLY A 112 -10.32 7.49 0.95
C GLY A 112 -9.21 6.93 1.86
N VAL A 113 -8.02 6.72 1.31
CA VAL A 113 -6.82 6.38 2.06
C VAL A 113 -6.13 7.67 2.50
N GLU A 114 -5.73 7.74 3.76
CA GLU A 114 -4.95 8.86 4.27
C GLU A 114 -3.48 8.68 3.91
N ILE A 115 -2.92 9.64 3.19
CA ILE A 115 -1.55 9.57 2.68
C ILE A 115 -0.67 10.62 3.36
N ALA A 116 0.49 10.22 3.88
CA ALA A 116 1.54 11.10 4.38
C ALA A 116 2.84 10.83 3.62
N VAL A 117 3.32 11.81 2.85
CA VAL A 117 4.50 11.66 1.98
C VAL A 117 5.68 12.50 2.46
N GLU A 118 5.59 13.82 2.40
CA GLU A 118 6.74 14.71 2.53
C GLU A 118 6.81 15.41 3.88
N GLU A 119 5.66 15.58 4.53
CA GLU A 119 5.55 16.34 5.77
C GLU A 119 4.87 15.53 6.87
N ALA A 120 5.32 15.77 8.10
CA ALA A 120 4.61 15.25 9.26
C ALA A 120 3.21 15.90 9.32
N ARG A 121 2.18 15.08 9.38
CA ARG A 121 0.81 15.56 9.53
C ARG A 121 0.11 14.83 10.66
N ARG A 122 -0.77 15.55 11.32
CA ARG A 122 -1.69 14.98 12.30
C ARG A 122 -2.97 14.56 11.58
N ILE A 123 -3.32 13.28 11.70
CA ILE A 123 -4.56 12.72 11.18
C ILE A 123 -5.45 12.41 12.37
N VAL A 124 -6.60 13.04 12.41
CA VAL A 124 -7.60 12.79 13.47
C VAL A 124 -8.57 11.73 12.95
N LEU A 125 -8.74 10.66 13.71
CA LEU A 125 -9.64 9.57 13.41
C LEU A 125 -10.81 9.54 14.41
N PRO A 126 -11.87 10.37 14.20
CA PRO A 126 -12.90 10.62 15.22
C PRO A 126 -13.61 9.34 15.70
N ARG A 127 -13.73 8.33 14.83
CA ARG A 127 -14.38 7.05 15.17
C ARG A 127 -13.56 6.17 16.11
N LEU A 128 -12.24 6.44 16.20
CA LEU A 128 -11.31 5.67 17.02
C LEU A 128 -10.88 6.45 18.27
N ASP A 129 -11.35 7.69 18.41
CA ASP A 129 -10.93 8.62 19.49
C ASP A 129 -9.40 8.71 19.60
N CYS A 130 -8.72 8.74 18.45
CA CYS A 130 -7.26 8.84 18.34
C CYS A 130 -6.84 9.81 17.22
N ALA A 131 -5.60 10.24 17.30
CA ALA A 131 -5.01 11.16 16.33
C ALA A 131 -3.54 10.78 16.02
#